data_0728f026d9d16f3a784a5701743c6371
#
_entry.id   0728f026d9d16f3a784a5701743c6371
#
_cell.length_a   1.000
_cell.length_b   1.000
_cell.length_c   1.000
_cell.angle_alpha   90.00
_cell.angle_beta   90.00
_cell.angle_gamma   90.00
#
_symmetry.space_group_name_H-M   'P 1'
#
loop_
_entity.id
_entity.type
_entity.pdbx_description
1 polymer ?
#
loop_
_entity_poly.entity_id
_entity_poly.type
_entity_poly.pdbx_seq_one_letter_code
_entity_poly.pdbx_strand_id
1 'polypeptide(L)'
;GATGFSIIVPPRLKGASRPLIRAFLKQPGLFARYTFNANARSAPLYGLFGLKPWPEQTHALKLSWTADRLACAQGRALRMLLGRTSAETAARLGERLMNPRVFGRAELALPDGVAILRDLSDASPYAAFWTRLRQEDRLLADRSPASLRWRLSDPDLTLAPLLLACVRGGDVVGVAMGQMTKTSLIEPPCLDIVDLVAL
;
A
#
# COMPACT_ATOMS: atom_id res chain seq x y z
N GLY A 1 -0.89 4.41 18.76
CA GLY A 1 -1.03 5.58 17.93
C GLY A 1 -2.45 5.71 17.36
N ALA A 2 -2.75 6.87 16.80
CA ALA A 2 -3.98 7.10 16.06
C ALA A 2 -3.69 7.74 14.71
N THR A 3 -4.44 7.34 13.69
CA THR A 3 -4.35 7.92 12.36
C THR A 3 -5.59 8.76 12.03
N GLY A 4 -5.36 9.94 11.48
CA GLY A 4 -6.42 10.77 10.88
C GLY A 4 -6.71 10.29 9.47
N PHE A 5 -7.96 9.92 9.21
CA PHE A 5 -8.43 9.54 7.88
C PHE A 5 -9.40 10.59 7.37
N SER A 6 -9.37 10.88 6.11
CA SER A 6 -10.25 11.79 5.36
C SER A 6 -11.23 12.64 6.17
N ILE A 7 -11.03 13.95 6.22
CA ILE A 7 -12.00 14.88 6.79
C ILE A 7 -12.85 15.43 5.64
N ILE A 8 -14.12 15.08 5.64
CA ILE A 8 -15.10 15.58 4.67
C ILE A 8 -15.99 16.58 5.39
N VAL A 9 -15.93 17.84 4.95
CA VAL A 9 -16.75 18.93 5.51
C VAL A 9 -17.61 19.52 4.39
N PRO A 10 -18.94 19.43 4.50
CA PRO A 10 -19.84 20.04 3.53
C PRO A 10 -19.60 21.54 3.44
N PRO A 11 -19.80 22.18 2.28
CA PRO A 11 -19.56 23.62 2.11
C PRO A 11 -20.30 24.50 3.13
N ARG A 12 -21.50 24.09 3.55
CA ARG A 12 -22.32 24.79 4.57
C ARG A 12 -21.70 24.80 5.96
N LEU A 13 -20.76 23.88 6.25
CA LEU A 13 -20.09 23.77 7.54
C LEU A 13 -18.62 24.21 7.44
N LYS A 14 -18.35 25.25 6.65
CA LYS A 14 -17.02 25.81 6.50
C LYS A 14 -16.39 26.13 7.86
N GLY A 15 -15.20 25.58 8.11
CA GLY A 15 -14.49 25.76 9.39
C GLY A 15 -14.63 24.59 10.36
N ALA A 16 -15.58 23.66 10.18
CA ALA A 16 -15.76 22.49 11.07
C ALA A 16 -14.57 21.52 11.07
N SER A 17 -13.67 21.57 10.08
CA SER A 17 -12.43 20.80 10.08
C SER A 17 -11.51 21.10 11.27
N ARG A 18 -11.49 22.38 11.74
CA ARG A 18 -10.63 22.79 12.85
C ARG A 18 -10.98 22.09 14.19
N PRO A 19 -12.25 22.10 14.65
CA PRO A 19 -12.61 21.38 15.87
C PRO A 19 -12.41 19.85 15.73
N LEU A 20 -12.64 19.27 14.55
CA LEU A 20 -12.41 17.84 14.32
C LEU A 20 -10.92 17.48 14.46
N ILE A 21 -10.01 18.24 13.83
CA ILE A 21 -8.57 18.03 13.97
C ILE A 21 -8.16 18.24 15.44
N ARG A 22 -8.67 19.26 16.09
CA ARG A 22 -8.35 19.51 17.50
C ARG A 22 -8.81 18.38 18.41
N ALA A 23 -9.99 17.81 18.17
CA ALA A 23 -10.50 16.66 18.91
C ALA A 23 -9.61 15.42 18.67
N PHE A 24 -9.23 15.15 17.41
CA PHE A 24 -8.28 14.08 17.07
C PHE A 24 -6.95 14.22 17.81
N LEU A 25 -6.40 15.43 17.85
CA LEU A 25 -5.10 15.68 18.49
C LEU A 25 -5.15 15.64 20.02
N LYS A 26 -6.31 15.89 20.60
CA LYS A 26 -6.49 15.88 22.07
C LYS A 26 -6.89 14.53 22.65
N GLN A 27 -6.98 13.46 21.84
CA GLN A 27 -7.29 12.13 22.35
C GLN A 27 -6.25 11.70 23.41
N PRO A 28 -6.67 11.29 24.61
CA PRO A 28 -5.75 10.83 25.65
C PRO A 28 -5.17 9.46 25.34
N GLY A 29 -4.05 9.11 25.98
CA GLY A 29 -3.46 7.77 25.90
C GLY A 29 -2.78 7.42 24.59
N LEU A 30 -2.58 8.37 23.66
CA LEU A 30 -1.92 8.13 22.40
C LEU A 30 -0.48 8.64 22.42
N PHE A 31 0.48 7.76 22.14
CA PHE A 31 1.88 8.11 22.02
C PHE A 31 2.24 8.77 20.68
N ALA A 32 1.46 8.53 19.62
CA ALA A 32 1.66 9.13 18.30
C ALA A 32 0.32 9.42 17.59
N ARG A 33 0.32 10.48 16.81
CA ARG A 33 -0.80 10.87 15.93
C ARG A 33 -0.23 11.18 14.55
N TYR A 34 -0.81 10.61 13.52
CA TYR A 34 -0.32 10.77 12.16
C TYR A 34 -1.46 10.73 11.14
N THR A 35 -1.17 11.19 9.93
CA THR A 35 -2.06 11.06 8.77
C THR A 35 -1.23 10.77 7.53
N PHE A 36 -1.71 9.85 6.68
CA PHE A 36 -1.05 9.51 5.43
C PHE A 36 -1.63 10.24 4.22
N ASN A 37 -2.80 10.84 4.36
CA ASN A 37 -3.56 11.39 3.24
C ASN A 37 -3.66 12.91 3.25
N ALA A 38 -2.70 13.59 3.89
CA ALA A 38 -2.61 15.03 3.81
C ALA A 38 -2.27 15.45 2.39
N ASN A 39 -3.21 16.11 1.72
CA ASN A 39 -3.00 16.71 0.40
C ASN A 39 -2.58 18.18 0.52
N ALA A 40 -2.29 18.82 -0.61
CA ALA A 40 -1.84 20.21 -0.66
C ALA A 40 -2.81 21.21 0.04
N ARG A 41 -4.11 20.87 0.13
CA ARG A 41 -5.11 21.68 0.83
C ARG A 41 -5.12 21.46 2.34
N SER A 42 -4.96 20.22 2.77
CA SER A 42 -5.06 19.83 4.19
C SER A 42 -3.74 19.91 4.95
N ALA A 43 -2.61 19.74 4.27
CA ALA A 43 -1.30 19.79 4.91
C ALA A 43 -1.02 21.09 5.69
N PRO A 44 -1.32 22.30 5.16
CA PRO A 44 -1.13 23.53 5.92
C PRO A 44 -2.01 23.58 7.18
N LEU A 45 -3.23 23.02 7.12
CA LEU A 45 -4.12 22.98 8.26
C LEU A 45 -3.57 22.09 9.38
N TYR A 46 -3.03 20.91 9.04
CA TYR A 46 -2.38 20.04 10.01
C TYR A 46 -1.14 20.72 10.63
N GLY A 47 -0.36 21.44 9.82
CA GLY A 47 0.78 22.23 10.29
C GLY A 47 0.42 23.26 11.35
N LEU A 48 -0.72 23.95 11.22
CA LEU A 48 -1.23 24.90 12.22
C LEU A 48 -1.51 24.25 13.59
N PHE A 49 -1.73 22.95 13.61
CA PHE A 49 -1.95 22.17 14.83
C PHE A 49 -0.72 21.40 15.30
N GLY A 50 0.46 21.70 14.73
CA GLY A 50 1.73 21.15 15.19
C GLY A 50 2.12 19.80 14.62
N LEU A 51 1.38 19.24 13.64
CA LEU A 51 1.84 18.08 12.91
C LEU A 51 2.94 18.50 11.93
N LYS A 52 4.01 17.72 11.89
CA LYS A 52 5.14 17.96 11.00
C LYS A 52 5.10 16.93 9.85
N PRO A 53 5.61 17.29 8.66
CA PRO A 53 5.87 16.30 7.62
C PRO A 53 6.74 15.17 8.18
N TRP A 54 6.56 13.96 7.63
CA TRP A 54 7.42 12.84 7.96
C TRP A 54 8.89 13.21 7.64
N PRO A 55 9.82 12.98 8.56
CA PRO A 55 11.24 13.19 8.27
C PRO A 55 11.65 12.33 7.08
N GLU A 56 12.65 12.78 6.32
CA GLU A 56 13.33 12.00 5.27
C GLU A 56 12.58 11.80 3.95
N GLN A 57 11.45 12.39 3.73
CA GLN A 57 10.67 12.30 2.49
C GLN A 57 10.34 10.85 2.02
N THR A 58 10.60 9.84 2.85
CA THR A 58 10.37 8.42 2.53
C THR A 58 8.89 8.09 2.36
N HIS A 59 8.00 8.93 2.90
CA HIS A 59 6.55 8.80 2.74
C HIS A 59 6.08 8.89 1.28
N ALA A 60 6.88 9.50 0.40
CA ALA A 60 6.59 9.61 -1.03
C ALA A 60 7.27 8.49 -1.85
N LEU A 61 8.11 7.67 -1.23
CA LEU A 61 8.79 6.59 -1.92
C LEU A 61 7.81 5.48 -2.27
N LYS A 62 7.73 5.18 -3.55
CA LYS A 62 6.97 4.05 -4.08
C LYS A 62 7.93 3.12 -4.80
N LEU A 63 8.02 1.88 -4.35
CA LEU A 63 8.75 0.82 -5.03
C LEU A 63 7.76 0.06 -5.92
N SER A 64 7.96 0.15 -7.23
CA SER A 64 7.04 -0.40 -8.22
C SER A 64 7.80 -1.02 -9.38
N TRP A 65 7.39 -2.21 -9.79
CA TRP A 65 7.94 -2.90 -10.94
C TRP A 65 6.86 -3.17 -11.96
N THR A 66 7.19 -2.95 -13.22
CA THR A 66 6.30 -3.32 -14.32
C THR A 66 6.23 -4.83 -14.44
N ALA A 67 5.04 -5.37 -14.33
CA ALA A 67 4.82 -6.82 -14.39
C ALA A 67 4.83 -7.37 -15.83
N ASP A 68 4.50 -6.55 -16.84
CA ASP A 68 4.40 -6.96 -18.25
C ASP A 68 4.92 -5.85 -19.17
N ARG A 69 6.02 -6.12 -19.89
CA ARG A 69 6.66 -5.17 -20.82
C ARG A 69 5.76 -4.86 -22.02
N LEU A 70 5.03 -5.86 -22.52
CA LEU A 70 4.13 -5.67 -23.66
C LEU A 70 2.94 -4.80 -23.26
N ALA A 71 2.39 -5.02 -22.05
CA ALA A 71 1.37 -4.15 -21.49
C ALA A 71 1.85 -2.69 -21.34
N CYS A 72 3.13 -2.48 -20.99
CA CYS A 72 3.73 -1.14 -20.98
C CYS A 72 3.72 -0.48 -22.36
N ALA A 73 4.14 -1.20 -23.39
CA ALA A 73 4.15 -0.68 -24.75
C ALA A 73 2.73 -0.35 -25.24
N GLN A 74 1.77 -1.22 -24.96
CA GLN A 74 0.37 -1.00 -25.28
C GLN A 74 -0.22 0.19 -24.53
N GLY A 75 0.02 0.31 -23.23
CA GLY A 75 -0.43 1.45 -22.42
C GLY A 75 0.14 2.76 -22.93
N ARG A 76 1.40 2.77 -23.35
CA ARG A 76 2.03 3.95 -23.96
C ARG A 76 1.36 4.33 -25.29
N ALA A 77 1.08 3.34 -26.14
CA ALA A 77 0.37 3.56 -27.41
C ALA A 77 -1.05 4.08 -27.16
N LEU A 78 -1.78 3.51 -26.20
CA LEU A 78 -3.12 3.97 -25.84
C LEU A 78 -3.10 5.41 -25.31
N ARG A 79 -2.12 5.82 -24.54
CA ARG A 79 -1.99 7.22 -24.09
C ARG A 79 -1.77 8.20 -25.24
N MET A 80 -1.00 7.82 -26.25
CA MET A 80 -0.82 8.66 -27.44
C MET A 80 -2.13 8.80 -28.24
N LEU A 81 -2.95 7.75 -28.24
CA LEU A 81 -4.28 7.76 -28.90
C LEU A 81 -5.32 8.53 -28.10
N LEU A 82 -5.20 8.62 -26.78
CA LEU A 82 -6.15 9.32 -25.90
C LEU A 82 -6.39 10.79 -26.27
N GLY A 83 -5.37 11.47 -26.79
CA GLY A 83 -5.52 12.84 -27.29
C GLY A 83 -6.37 12.96 -28.56
N ARG A 84 -6.75 11.81 -29.18
CA ARG A 84 -7.46 11.74 -30.45
C ARG A 84 -8.75 10.93 -30.39
N THR A 85 -9.05 10.27 -29.28
CA THR A 85 -10.21 9.41 -29.09
C THR A 85 -10.99 9.81 -27.84
N SER A 86 -12.26 9.40 -27.74
CA SER A 86 -13.04 9.61 -26.52
C SER A 86 -12.48 8.78 -25.34
N ALA A 87 -12.63 9.28 -24.12
CA ALA A 87 -12.21 8.60 -22.91
C ALA A 87 -12.88 7.20 -22.77
N GLU A 88 -14.11 7.07 -23.23
CA GLU A 88 -14.85 5.80 -23.22
C GLU A 88 -14.22 4.77 -24.16
N THR A 89 -13.83 5.16 -25.37
CA THR A 89 -13.15 4.27 -26.33
C THR A 89 -11.78 3.82 -25.78
N ALA A 90 -11.02 4.73 -25.19
CA ALA A 90 -9.75 4.40 -24.56
C ALA A 90 -9.91 3.46 -23.36
N ALA A 91 -10.96 3.65 -22.56
CA ALA A 91 -11.27 2.77 -21.44
C ALA A 91 -11.60 1.35 -21.92
N ARG A 92 -12.47 1.19 -22.93
CA ARG A 92 -12.82 -0.11 -23.51
C ARG A 92 -11.62 -0.85 -24.11
N LEU A 93 -10.74 -0.12 -24.83
CA LEU A 93 -9.51 -0.69 -25.37
C LEU A 93 -8.54 -1.09 -24.24
N GLY A 94 -8.40 -0.27 -23.23
CA GLY A 94 -7.59 -0.56 -22.05
C GLY A 94 -8.08 -1.82 -21.32
N GLU A 95 -9.36 -1.94 -21.09
CA GLU A 95 -9.98 -3.11 -20.47
C GLU A 95 -9.71 -4.38 -21.27
N ARG A 96 -9.93 -4.34 -22.58
CA ARG A 96 -9.76 -5.49 -23.46
C ARG A 96 -8.30 -5.94 -23.60
N LEU A 97 -7.35 -5.00 -23.65
CA LEU A 97 -5.93 -5.28 -23.93
C LEU A 97 -5.11 -5.54 -22.68
N MET A 98 -5.48 -4.90 -21.57
CA MET A 98 -4.63 -4.84 -20.37
C MET A 98 -5.13 -5.73 -19.22
N ASN A 99 -6.45 -5.86 -19.04
CA ASN A 99 -7.00 -6.63 -17.92
C ASN A 99 -6.67 -8.12 -17.94
N PRO A 100 -6.72 -8.83 -19.09
CA PRO A 100 -6.41 -10.26 -19.11
C PRO A 100 -5.01 -10.60 -18.57
N ARG A 101 -4.08 -9.65 -18.63
CA ARG A 101 -2.68 -9.83 -18.20
C ARG A 101 -2.45 -9.61 -16.72
N VAL A 102 -3.30 -8.81 -16.08
CA VAL A 102 -3.25 -8.61 -14.62
C VAL A 102 -3.54 -9.92 -13.89
N PHE A 103 -4.38 -10.77 -14.48
CA PHE A 103 -4.83 -12.03 -13.89
C PHE A 103 -4.01 -13.25 -14.35
N GLY A 104 -3.03 -13.05 -15.23
CA GLY A 104 -2.13 -14.12 -15.65
C GLY A 104 -1.28 -14.61 -14.46
N ARG A 105 -1.24 -15.93 -14.23
CA ARG A 105 -0.31 -16.54 -13.28
C ARG A 105 1.09 -16.49 -13.87
N ALA A 106 1.90 -15.56 -13.40
CA ALA A 106 3.34 -15.65 -13.63
C ALA A 106 3.92 -16.68 -12.64
N GLU A 107 4.62 -17.71 -13.13
CA GLU A 107 5.50 -18.50 -12.28
C GLU A 107 6.64 -17.58 -11.84
N LEU A 108 6.71 -17.33 -10.54
CA LEU A 108 7.77 -16.52 -9.95
C LEU A 108 8.99 -17.43 -9.72
N ALA A 109 10.05 -17.22 -10.49
CA ALA A 109 11.36 -17.72 -10.14
C ALA A 109 11.86 -16.92 -8.93
N LEU A 110 11.86 -17.55 -7.75
CA LEU A 110 12.34 -16.94 -6.52
C LEU A 110 13.85 -17.15 -6.38
N PRO A 111 14.61 -16.14 -5.92
CA PRO A 111 16.00 -16.33 -5.59
C PRO A 111 16.18 -17.24 -4.36
N ASP A 112 17.39 -17.78 -4.20
CA ASP A 112 17.73 -18.62 -3.05
C ASP A 112 17.47 -17.88 -1.73
N GLY A 113 16.89 -18.60 -0.77
CA GLY A 113 16.52 -18.04 0.52
C GLY A 113 15.26 -17.18 0.52
N VAL A 114 14.54 -17.09 -0.60
CA VAL A 114 13.23 -16.43 -0.67
C VAL A 114 12.14 -17.48 -0.91
N ALA A 115 11.08 -17.40 -0.13
CA ALA A 115 9.94 -18.32 -0.22
C ALA A 115 8.61 -17.53 -0.22
N ILE A 116 7.57 -18.12 -0.84
CA ILE A 116 6.22 -17.59 -0.70
C ILE A 116 5.70 -17.92 0.69
N LEU A 117 5.35 -16.90 1.45
CA LEU A 117 4.78 -17.04 2.77
C LEU A 117 3.28 -17.35 2.66
N ARG A 118 2.89 -18.55 3.02
CA ARG A 118 1.48 -18.99 2.96
C ARG A 118 0.88 -19.23 4.34
N ASP A 119 1.70 -19.66 5.29
CA ASP A 119 1.26 -19.93 6.66
C ASP A 119 1.35 -18.68 7.50
N LEU A 120 0.19 -18.17 7.89
CA LEU A 120 0.01 -17.06 8.81
C LEU A 120 -0.68 -17.49 10.10
N SER A 121 -0.60 -18.77 10.47
CA SER A 121 -1.08 -19.23 11.76
C SER A 121 -0.27 -18.63 12.91
N ASP A 122 -0.83 -18.67 14.12
CA ASP A 122 -0.15 -18.12 15.29
C ASP A 122 1.06 -18.98 15.73
N ALA A 123 1.22 -20.18 15.16
CA ALA A 123 2.37 -21.07 15.34
C ALA A 123 3.34 -21.05 14.14
N SER A 124 3.12 -20.19 13.16
CA SER A 124 3.93 -20.15 11.93
C SER A 124 5.33 -19.55 12.15
N PRO A 125 6.29 -19.82 11.24
CA PRO A 125 7.58 -19.11 11.24
C PRO A 125 7.43 -17.58 11.15
N TYR A 126 6.35 -17.11 10.52
CA TYR A 126 6.02 -15.69 10.49
C TYR A 126 5.65 -15.15 11.88
N ALA A 127 4.89 -15.90 12.68
CA ALA A 127 4.54 -15.48 14.04
C ALA A 127 5.79 -15.36 14.93
N ALA A 128 6.74 -16.28 14.76
CA ALA A 128 8.04 -16.22 15.46
C ALA A 128 8.87 -14.99 15.00
N PHE A 129 8.90 -14.70 13.69
CA PHE A 129 9.51 -13.49 13.15
C PHE A 129 8.89 -12.22 13.74
N TRP A 130 7.55 -12.12 13.75
CA TRP A 130 6.85 -10.97 14.32
C TRP A 130 7.14 -10.79 15.81
N THR A 131 7.21 -11.89 16.56
CA THR A 131 7.54 -11.84 17.99
C THR A 131 8.93 -11.27 18.24
N ARG A 132 9.93 -11.60 17.42
CA ARG A 132 11.27 -11.02 17.49
C ARG A 132 11.28 -9.55 17.08
N LEU A 133 10.65 -9.24 15.95
CA LEU A 133 10.61 -7.89 15.38
C LEU A 133 9.99 -6.87 16.34
N ARG A 134 8.92 -7.21 17.02
CA ARG A 134 8.22 -6.32 17.96
C ARG A 134 9.02 -6.02 19.25
N GLN A 135 10.08 -6.78 19.50
CA GLN A 135 10.98 -6.55 20.63
C GLN A 135 12.05 -5.48 20.33
N GLU A 136 12.20 -5.13 19.07
CA GLU A 136 13.12 -4.07 18.68
C GLU A 136 12.59 -2.69 19.11
N ASP A 137 13.51 -1.81 19.50
CA ASP A 137 13.19 -0.44 19.94
C ASP A 137 12.94 0.48 18.71
N ARG A 138 11.88 0.18 17.98
CA ARG A 138 11.42 1.00 16.85
C ARG A 138 9.91 1.07 16.76
N LEU A 139 9.41 2.16 16.19
CA LEU A 139 7.98 2.30 15.94
C LEU A 139 7.57 1.42 14.76
N LEU A 140 6.74 0.43 15.03
CA LEU A 140 6.21 -0.50 14.03
C LEU A 140 4.68 -0.41 13.97
N ALA A 141 4.13 -0.49 12.76
CA ALA A 141 2.71 -0.81 12.61
C ALA A 141 2.46 -2.26 13.01
N ASP A 142 1.25 -2.58 13.43
CA ASP A 142 0.88 -3.96 13.75
C ASP A 142 0.91 -4.83 12.50
N ARG A 143 1.80 -5.81 12.51
CA ARG A 143 1.98 -6.85 11.49
C ARG A 143 1.80 -8.25 12.09
N SER A 144 1.02 -8.36 13.15
CA SER A 144 0.68 -9.68 13.71
C SER A 144 0.06 -10.60 12.65
N PRO A 145 0.16 -11.93 12.82
CA PRO A 145 -0.53 -12.87 11.93
C PRO A 145 -2.02 -12.55 11.77
N ALA A 146 -2.69 -12.15 12.85
CA ALA A 146 -4.09 -11.75 12.83
C ALA A 146 -4.33 -10.51 11.95
N SER A 147 -3.49 -9.49 12.08
CA SER A 147 -3.57 -8.26 11.30
C SER A 147 -3.34 -8.52 9.80
N LEU A 148 -2.37 -9.39 9.46
CA LEU A 148 -2.16 -9.78 8.06
C LEU A 148 -3.31 -10.61 7.50
N ARG A 149 -3.81 -11.60 8.25
CA ARG A 149 -4.99 -12.37 7.81
C ARG A 149 -6.18 -11.45 7.53
N TRP A 150 -6.42 -10.46 8.39
CA TRP A 150 -7.47 -9.47 8.18
C TRP A 150 -7.26 -8.66 6.89
N ARG A 151 -6.04 -8.16 6.66
CA ARG A 151 -5.72 -7.43 5.41
C ARG A 151 -5.89 -8.27 4.16
N LEU A 152 -5.56 -9.56 4.22
CA LEU A 152 -5.68 -10.49 3.10
C LEU A 152 -7.13 -10.96 2.87
N SER A 153 -8.02 -10.78 3.83
CA SER A 153 -9.45 -11.11 3.71
C SER A 153 -10.29 -9.96 3.17
N ASP A 154 -9.67 -8.86 2.75
CA ASP A 154 -10.39 -7.74 2.14
C ASP A 154 -11.17 -8.20 0.90
N PRO A 155 -12.51 -8.08 0.90
CA PRO A 155 -13.35 -8.53 -0.21
C PRO A 155 -13.15 -7.73 -1.49
N ASP A 156 -12.58 -6.53 -1.40
CA ASP A 156 -12.31 -5.66 -2.55
C ASP A 156 -11.01 -6.03 -3.28
N LEU A 157 -10.23 -6.96 -2.75
CA LEU A 157 -9.03 -7.47 -3.40
C LEU A 157 -9.38 -8.32 -4.62
N THR A 158 -9.08 -7.83 -5.80
CA THR A 158 -9.22 -8.58 -7.05
C THR A 158 -8.19 -9.71 -7.17
N LEU A 159 -7.00 -9.49 -6.62
CA LEU A 159 -5.90 -10.45 -6.52
C LEU A 159 -5.34 -10.43 -5.10
N ALA A 160 -5.11 -11.62 -4.56
CA ALA A 160 -4.44 -11.73 -3.27
C ALA A 160 -3.03 -11.14 -3.36
N PRO A 161 -2.60 -10.33 -2.37
CA PRO A 161 -1.23 -9.86 -2.29
C PRO A 161 -0.25 -11.01 -2.22
N LEU A 162 0.92 -10.82 -2.81
CA LEU A 162 2.04 -11.75 -2.74
C LEU A 162 2.82 -11.48 -1.45
N LEU A 163 2.91 -12.47 -0.59
CA LEU A 163 3.77 -12.42 0.59
C LEU A 163 5.04 -13.23 0.32
N LEU A 164 6.19 -12.60 0.47
CA LEU A 164 7.50 -13.22 0.35
C LEU A 164 8.22 -13.15 1.68
N ALA A 165 8.86 -14.25 2.05
CA ALA A 165 9.72 -14.34 3.22
C ALA A 165 11.17 -14.55 2.78
N CYS A 166 12.09 -13.80 3.36
CA CYS A 166 13.50 -14.09 3.32
C CYS A 166 13.83 -15.06 4.48
N VAL A 167 14.41 -16.21 4.15
CA VAL A 167 14.71 -17.27 5.12
C VAL A 167 16.23 -17.44 5.20
N ARG A 168 16.77 -17.43 6.41
CA ARG A 168 18.18 -17.71 6.69
C ARG A 168 18.28 -18.69 7.87
N GLY A 169 19.02 -19.79 7.67
CA GLY A 169 19.18 -20.79 8.72
C GLY A 169 17.87 -21.43 9.21
N GLY A 170 16.83 -21.45 8.38
CA GLY A 170 15.51 -21.95 8.73
C GLY A 170 14.56 -20.90 9.33
N ASP A 171 15.06 -19.72 9.66
CA ASP A 171 14.29 -18.64 10.25
C ASP A 171 13.88 -17.58 9.23
N VAL A 172 12.66 -17.06 9.37
CA VAL A 172 12.24 -15.85 8.64
C VAL A 172 12.97 -14.65 9.23
N VAL A 173 13.72 -13.93 8.39
CA VAL A 173 14.48 -12.73 8.76
C VAL A 173 13.97 -11.46 8.09
N GLY A 174 13.09 -11.59 7.12
CA GLY A 174 12.47 -10.45 6.46
C GLY A 174 11.21 -10.87 5.71
N VAL A 175 10.30 -9.94 5.53
CA VAL A 175 9.05 -10.15 4.80
C VAL A 175 8.76 -8.97 3.90
N ALA A 176 8.32 -9.25 2.68
CA ALA A 176 7.82 -8.27 1.72
C ALA A 176 6.38 -8.61 1.33
N MET A 177 5.53 -7.61 1.23
CA MET A 177 4.19 -7.75 0.67
C MET A 177 4.11 -6.96 -0.64
N GLY A 178 3.88 -7.67 -1.73
CA GLY A 178 3.66 -7.10 -3.05
C GLY A 178 2.20 -7.18 -3.45
N GLN A 179 1.70 -6.15 -4.09
CA GLN A 179 0.34 -6.10 -4.60
C GLN A 179 0.35 -5.72 -6.07
N MET A 180 -0.38 -6.48 -6.89
CA MET A 180 -0.63 -6.07 -8.26
C MET A 180 -1.57 -4.87 -8.27
N THR A 181 -1.12 -3.79 -8.88
CA THR A 181 -1.88 -2.54 -8.97
C THR A 181 -2.01 -2.11 -10.42
N LYS A 182 -3.12 -1.44 -10.71
CA LYS A 182 -3.37 -0.81 -11.98
C LYS A 182 -4.08 0.52 -11.72
N THR A 183 -3.36 1.60 -11.91
CA THR A 183 -3.82 2.95 -11.54
C THR A 183 -4.98 3.44 -12.40
N SER A 184 -5.10 2.93 -13.62
CA SER A 184 -6.21 3.21 -14.52
C SER A 184 -6.35 2.10 -15.56
N LEU A 185 -7.45 2.08 -16.34
CA LEU A 185 -7.70 1.05 -17.35
C LEU A 185 -6.63 0.98 -18.44
N ILE A 186 -5.90 2.06 -18.67
CA ILE A 186 -4.86 2.16 -19.70
C ILE A 186 -3.43 2.05 -19.14
N GLU A 187 -3.30 2.04 -17.82
CA GLU A 187 -1.99 1.87 -17.18
C GLU A 187 -1.57 0.41 -17.17
N PRO A 188 -0.29 0.10 -17.37
CA PRO A 188 0.22 -1.25 -17.26
C PRO A 188 0.06 -1.75 -15.81
N PRO A 189 -0.16 -3.06 -15.63
CA PRO A 189 -0.13 -3.64 -14.30
C PRO A 189 1.28 -3.55 -13.73
N CYS A 190 1.39 -3.10 -12.49
CA CYS A 190 2.63 -3.00 -11.75
C CYS A 190 2.55 -3.83 -10.47
N LEU A 191 3.67 -4.41 -10.07
CA LEU A 191 3.83 -4.96 -8.73
C LEU A 191 4.36 -3.84 -7.82
N ASP A 192 3.54 -3.39 -6.91
CA ASP A 192 3.90 -2.42 -5.89
C ASP A 192 4.31 -3.16 -4.62
N ILE A 193 5.46 -2.80 -4.04
CA ILE A 193 5.80 -3.24 -2.68
C ILE A 193 5.08 -2.33 -1.70
N VAL A 194 4.10 -2.89 -1.02
CA VAL A 194 3.23 -2.16 -0.09
C VAL A 194 3.65 -2.31 1.36
N ASP A 195 4.50 -3.29 1.65
CA ASP A 195 5.13 -3.47 2.95
C ASP A 195 6.48 -4.19 2.80
N LEU A 196 7.47 -3.76 3.56
CA LEU A 196 8.80 -4.38 3.60
C LEU A 196 9.37 -4.21 5.00
N VAL A 197 9.73 -5.32 5.63
CA VAL A 197 10.30 -5.31 6.98
C VAL A 197 11.30 -6.44 7.15
N ALA A 198 12.38 -6.14 7.88
CA ALA A 198 13.41 -7.11 8.24
C ALA A 198 13.92 -6.87 9.66
N LEU A 199 14.48 -7.95 10.25
CA LEU A 199 15.24 -7.91 11.50
C LEU A 199 16.61 -7.29 11.28
#